data_07364294f8a5c45b7b69e6851e78e1fe
#
_entry.id   07364294f8a5c45b7b69e6851e78e1fe
#
_cell.length_a   1.000
_cell.length_b   1.000
_cell.length_c   1.000
_cell.angle_alpha   90.00
_cell.angle_beta   90.00
_cell.angle_gamma   90.00
#
_symmetry.space_group_name_H-M   'P 1'
#
loop_
_entity.id
_entity.type
_entity.pdbx_description
1 polymer ?
#
loop_
_entity_poly.entity_id
_entity_poly.type
_entity_poly.pdbx_seq_one_letter_code
_entity_poly.pdbx_strand_id
1 'polypeptide(L)' 'TDCYALWKAVKELQTGERQISLCELADGSVISDWAFRLIVQAVTIARFGAAVLEAEVRHA' A
#
# COMPACT_ATOMS: atom_id res chain seq x y z
N THR A 1 -2.83 9.38 -10.54
CA THR A 1 -1.67 8.61 -11.01
C THR A 1 -1.09 7.74 -9.91
N ASP A 2 -0.32 6.73 -10.29
CA ASP A 2 0.28 5.80 -9.35
C ASP A 2 1.22 6.49 -8.37
N CYS A 3 2.05 7.41 -8.85
CA CYS A 3 3.00 8.11 -7.98
C CYS A 3 2.27 8.92 -6.91
N TYR A 4 1.19 9.57 -7.30
CA TYR A 4 0.41 10.35 -6.35
C TYR A 4 -0.27 9.46 -5.31
N ALA A 5 -0.83 8.34 -5.76
CA ALA A 5 -1.46 7.38 -4.86
C ALA A 5 -0.46 6.79 -3.87
N LEU A 6 0.73 6.43 -4.33
CA LEU A 6 1.80 5.92 -3.47
C LEU A 6 2.22 6.96 -2.44
N TRP A 7 2.36 8.21 -2.86
CA TRP A 7 2.71 9.31 -1.96
C TRP A 7 1.65 9.49 -0.88
N LYS A 8 0.37 9.46 -1.25
CA LYS A 8 -0.74 9.58 -0.31
C LYS A 8 -0.73 8.44 0.70
N ALA A 9 -0.51 7.21 0.23
CA ALA A 9 -0.47 6.05 1.11
C ALA A 9 0.67 6.15 2.13
N VAL A 10 1.85 6.57 1.68
CA VAL A 10 3.00 6.76 2.58
C VAL A 10 2.69 7.83 3.62
N LYS A 11 2.11 8.95 3.20
CA LYS A 11 1.75 10.04 4.10
C LYS A 11 0.75 9.57 5.16
N GLU A 12 -0.26 8.80 4.75
CA GLU A 12 -1.25 8.29 5.68
C GLU A 12 -0.61 7.37 6.72
N LEU A 13 0.29 6.47 6.29
CA LEU A 13 0.98 5.57 7.20
C LEU A 13 1.90 6.31 8.17
N GLN A 14 2.52 7.41 7.72
CA GLN A 14 3.44 8.18 8.57
C GLN A 14 2.71 9.09 9.55
N THR A 15 1.62 9.72 9.12
CA THR A 15 0.95 10.75 9.93
C THR A 15 -0.30 10.26 10.63
N GLY A 16 -0.87 9.16 10.17
CA GLY A 16 -2.15 8.66 10.66
C GLY A 16 -3.35 9.42 10.13
N GLU A 17 -3.14 10.45 9.32
CA GLU A 17 -4.21 11.23 8.72
C GLU A 17 -4.68 10.57 7.42
N ARG A 18 -6.00 10.58 7.20
CA ARG A 18 -6.57 9.98 5.99
C ARG A 18 -6.14 10.76 4.76
N GLN A 19 -5.46 10.09 3.85
CA GLN A 19 -5.02 10.67 2.59
C GLN A 19 -5.63 9.96 1.38
N ILE A 20 -5.89 8.65 1.50
CA ILE A 20 -6.43 7.86 0.40
C ILE A 20 -7.63 7.07 0.91
N SER A 21 -8.67 6.97 0.07
CA SER A 21 -9.88 6.23 0.44
C SER A 21 -9.82 4.80 -0.05
N LEU A 22 -10.62 3.92 0.58
CA LEU A 22 -10.75 2.54 0.13
C LEU A 22 -11.34 2.48 -1.28
N CYS A 23 -12.23 3.42 -1.61
CA CYS A 23 -12.81 3.48 -2.96
C CYS A 23 -11.75 3.75 -4.00
N GLU A 24 -10.81 4.65 -3.73
CA GLU A 24 -9.69 4.92 -4.63
C GLU A 24 -8.80 3.70 -4.80
N LEU A 25 -8.51 3.00 -3.70
CA LEU A 25 -7.70 1.78 -3.76
C LEU A 25 -8.36 0.68 -4.58
N ALA A 26 -9.67 0.56 -4.47
CA ALA A 26 -10.40 -0.49 -5.17
C ALA A 26 -10.65 -0.18 -6.65
N ASP A 27 -10.39 1.04 -7.09
CA ASP A 27 -10.68 1.46 -8.46
C ASP A 27 -9.47 1.27 -9.37
N GLY A 28 -9.52 0.25 -10.21
CA GLY A 28 -8.44 -0.06 -11.14
C GLY A 28 -8.21 1.00 -12.23
N SER A 29 -9.14 1.96 -12.40
CA SER A 29 -8.94 3.06 -13.32
C SER A 29 -8.18 4.22 -12.69
N VAL A 30 -8.08 4.24 -11.34
CA VAL A 30 -7.36 5.27 -10.61
C VAL A 30 -5.96 4.79 -10.25
N ILE A 31 -5.83 3.54 -9.79
CA ILE A 31 -4.59 2.96 -9.31
C ILE A 31 -4.32 1.65 -10.04
N SER A 32 -3.13 1.50 -10.62
CA SER A 32 -2.77 0.26 -11.32
C SER A 32 -2.59 -0.90 -10.34
N ASP A 33 -2.62 -2.13 -10.86
CA ASP A 33 -2.39 -3.33 -10.07
C ASP A 33 -1.04 -3.27 -9.35
N TRP A 34 -0.02 -2.78 -10.03
CA TRP A 34 1.32 -2.66 -9.48
C TRP A 34 1.34 -1.74 -8.27
N ALA A 35 0.75 -0.54 -8.39
CA ALA A 35 0.72 0.42 -7.29
C ALA A 35 -0.16 -0.09 -6.14
N PHE A 36 -1.28 -0.74 -6.47
CA PHE A 36 -2.14 -1.34 -5.45
C PHE A 36 -1.38 -2.37 -4.61
N ARG A 37 -0.62 -3.25 -5.27
CA ARG A 37 0.14 -4.27 -4.56
C ARG A 37 1.20 -3.68 -3.66
N LEU A 38 1.87 -2.62 -4.09
CA LEU A 38 2.85 -1.92 -3.26
C LEU A 38 2.20 -1.31 -2.02
N ILE A 39 1.03 -0.71 -2.18
CA ILE A 39 0.31 -0.10 -1.06
C ILE A 39 -0.11 -1.19 -0.06
N VAL A 40 -0.62 -2.31 -0.55
CA VAL A 40 -1.02 -3.42 0.32
C VAL A 40 0.19 -3.97 1.08
N GLN A 41 1.35 -4.10 0.42
CA GLN A 41 2.56 -4.53 1.10
C GLN A 41 2.97 -3.55 2.20
N ALA A 42 2.90 -2.25 1.92
CA ALA A 42 3.24 -1.24 2.92
C ALA A 42 2.31 -1.31 4.13
N VAL A 43 1.02 -1.49 3.91
CA VAL A 43 0.05 -1.64 4.99
C VAL A 43 0.34 -2.90 5.81
N THR A 44 0.65 -3.99 5.12
CA THR A 44 0.98 -5.26 5.79
C THR A 44 2.22 -5.13 6.66
N ILE A 45 3.26 -4.46 6.14
CA ILE A 45 4.48 -4.20 6.91
C ILE A 45 4.19 -3.33 8.12
N ALA A 46 3.38 -2.30 7.94
CA ALA A 46 3.02 -1.40 9.03
C ALA A 46 2.28 -2.13 10.16
N ARG A 47 1.47 -3.12 9.79
CA ARG A 47 0.71 -3.87 10.79
C ARG A 47 1.52 -4.96 11.47
N PHE A 48 2.32 -5.72 10.71
CA PHE A 48 2.96 -6.94 11.19
C PHE A 48 4.48 -6.87 11.28
N GLY A 49 5.11 -5.85 10.71
CA GLY A 49 6.55 -5.70 10.66
C GLY A 49 7.16 -6.32 9.41
N ALA A 50 8.41 -5.98 9.15
CA ALA A 50 9.11 -6.38 7.92
C ALA A 50 9.33 -7.90 7.80
N ALA A 51 9.22 -8.65 8.88
CA ALA A 51 9.37 -10.11 8.85
C ALA A 51 8.36 -10.79 7.93
N VAL A 52 7.22 -10.15 7.68
CA VAL A 52 6.19 -10.67 6.77
C VAL A 52 6.73 -10.83 5.35
N LEU A 53 7.59 -9.91 4.91
CA LEU A 53 8.18 -10.00 3.57
C LEU A 53 9.07 -11.21 3.42
N GLU A 54 9.83 -11.56 4.45
CA GLU A 54 10.67 -12.76 4.42
C GLU A 54 9.82 -14.02 4.27
N ALA A 55 8.71 -14.09 4.99
CA ALA A 55 7.81 -15.23 4.89
C ALA A 55 7.21 -15.37 3.50
N GLU A 56 6.80 -14.27 2.89
CA GLU A 56 6.26 -14.28 1.53
C GLU A 56 7.30 -14.71 0.50
N VAL A 57 8.52 -14.21 0.62
CA VAL A 57 9.61 -14.58 -0.29
C VAL A 57 9.93 -16.08 -0.20
N ARG A 58 9.89 -16.63 1.00
CA ARG A 58 10.18 -18.06 1.18
C ARG A 58 9.10 -18.96 0.60
N HIS A 59 7.88 -18.48 0.54
CA HIS A 59 6.76 -19.26 -0.01
C HIS A 59 6.54 -19.02 -1.50
N ALA A 60 7.21 -18.05 -2.06
CA ALA A 60 7.16 -17.78 -3.50
C ALA A 60 8.12 -18.68 -4.28
#